data_fe1efa5d618d88046c0149085c957413
#
_entry.id   fe1efa5d618d88046c0149085c957413
#
_cell.length_a   1.000
_cell.length_b   1.000
_cell.length_c   1.000
_cell.angle_alpha   90.00
_cell.angle_beta   90.00
_cell.angle_gamma   90.00
#
_symmetry.space_group_name_H-M   'P 1'
#
loop_
_entity.id
_entity.type
_entity.pdbx_description
1 polymer ?
#
loop_
_entity_poly.entity_id
_entity_poly.type
_entity_poly.pdbx_seq_one_letter_code
_entity_poly.pdbx_strand_id
1 'polypeptide(L)'
;MKKFFVITALFSAVFLLSACIQPQQPQVFGDTSGTITTIAQAKSMYDDSRVILEGYIVAQIDDDEFTFQDSTGTIRIDMEDHAWNGLSVTRNDKIRIYGKLDKEFFSSTIDVYQIELVR
;
A
#
# COMPACT_ATOMS: atom_id res chain seq x y z
N MET A 1 7.88 -58.15 16.68
CA MET A 1 7.77 -57.77 15.91
C MET A 1 6.92 -56.83 15.61
N LYS A 2 6.19 -56.77 15.55
CA LYS A 2 5.34 -55.99 15.26
C LYS A 2 5.36 -54.76 15.80
N LYS A 3 5.88 -54.52 16.63
CA LYS A 3 5.87 -53.39 17.20
C LYS A 3 6.37 -52.31 16.50
N PHE A 4 7.21 -52.44 15.85
CA PHE A 4 7.78 -51.42 15.31
C PHE A 4 7.03 -50.58 14.51
N PHE A 5 6.22 -50.94 13.89
CA PHE A 5 5.57 -50.16 13.06
C PHE A 5 4.94 -49.06 13.68
N VAL A 6 4.67 -49.13 14.70
CA VAL A 6 3.99 -48.18 15.30
C VAL A 6 4.77 -46.98 15.29
N ILE A 7 5.92 -47.03 15.48
CA ILE A 7 6.67 -45.97 15.51
C ILE A 7 6.64 -45.14 14.40
N THR A 8 6.61 -45.67 13.38
CA THR A 8 6.62 -44.88 12.27
C THR A 8 5.55 -43.92 12.24
N ALA A 9 4.58 -44.32 12.62
CA ALA A 9 3.50 -43.49 12.51
C ALA A 9 3.71 -42.20 13.13
N LEU A 10 4.14 -42.23 14.23
CA LEU A 10 4.21 -41.03 14.85
C LEU A 10 5.13 -40.18 14.23
N PHE A 11 6.05 -40.66 13.64
CA PHE A 11 6.90 -39.84 13.08
C PHE A 11 6.35 -38.94 12.10
N SER A 12 5.56 -39.37 11.33
CA SER A 12 5.08 -38.58 10.34
C SER A 12 4.28 -37.48 10.91
N ALA A 13 3.67 -37.70 11.86
CA ALA A 13 2.84 -36.74 12.34
C ALA A 13 3.62 -35.53 12.66
N VAL A 14 4.62 -35.73 13.25
CA VAL A 14 5.34 -34.65 13.58
C VAL A 14 5.66 -33.83 12.47
N PHE A 15 6.01 -34.42 11.46
CA PHE A 15 6.41 -33.69 10.48
C PHE A 15 5.53 -32.74 9.95
N LEU A 16 4.45 -33.08 9.77
CA LEU A 16 3.60 -32.23 9.22
C LEU A 16 3.32 -31.06 9.94
N LEU A 17 3.32 -31.08 11.09
CA LEU A 17 2.97 -29.97 11.69
C LEU A 17 3.85 -28.89 11.37
N SER A 18 4.98 -29.13 11.13
CA SER A 18 5.82 -28.06 10.94
C SER A 18 5.38 -27.29 9.79
N ALA A 19 4.88 -27.88 8.89
CA ALA A 19 4.54 -27.19 7.78
C ALA A 19 3.62 -26.13 8.06
N CYS A 20 2.78 -26.39 8.78
CA CYS A 20 1.80 -25.47 8.87
C CYS A 20 2.20 -24.26 9.35
N ILE A 21 3.18 -24.26 9.87
CA ILE A 21 3.50 -23.10 10.33
C ILE A 21 3.70 -22.09 9.55
N GLN A 22 3.98 -22.12 8.68
CA GLN A 22 4.20 -21.09 8.01
C GLN A 22 3.52 -20.26 7.78
N PRO A 23 3.26 -19.87 7.58
CA PRO A 23 2.67 -19.05 7.35
C PRO A 23 2.45 -18.08 7.31
N GLN A 24 2.36 -17.77 7.11
CA GLN A 24 1.98 -17.10 7.03
C GLN A 24 1.74 -16.03 7.06
N GLN A 25 1.77 -15.62 6.62
CA GLN A 25 1.65 -14.63 6.56
C GLN A 25 0.61 -14.06 6.45
N PRO A 26 0.35 -13.51 6.47
CA PRO A 26 -0.58 -12.95 6.65
C PRO A 26 -1.13 -12.18 5.89
N GLN A 27 -1.65 -12.04 5.48
CA GLN A 27 -2.15 -11.42 4.82
C GLN A 27 -2.74 -10.51 5.35
N VAL A 28 -2.84 -9.82 5.47
CA VAL A 28 -3.24 -8.85 6.05
C VAL A 28 -4.17 -8.14 5.43
N PHE A 29 -4.81 -8.43 4.75
CA PHE A 29 -5.65 -7.75 4.10
C PHE A 29 -6.43 -6.90 4.88
N GLY A 30 -6.89 -5.98 4.56
CA GLY A 30 -7.60 -5.08 5.23
C GLY A 30 -6.75 -4.27 6.08
N ASP A 31 -5.56 -4.48 6.09
CA ASP A 31 -4.82 -3.84 6.96
C ASP A 31 -4.47 -2.56 6.48
N THR A 32 -4.81 -1.55 7.13
CA THR A 32 -4.47 -0.36 6.65
C THR A 32 -3.25 0.11 7.18
N SER A 33 -2.58 -0.64 7.90
CA SER A 33 -1.36 -0.15 8.43
C SER A 33 -0.27 -0.37 7.46
N GLY A 34 -0.55 -0.41 6.23
CA GLY A 34 0.49 -0.59 5.27
C GLY A 34 1.57 0.44 5.40
N THR A 35 2.70 0.15 4.87
CA THR A 35 3.86 0.99 5.00
C THR A 35 3.69 2.28 4.23
N ILE A 36 4.02 3.39 4.88
CA ILE A 36 4.00 4.68 4.21
C ILE A 36 5.22 4.73 3.31
N THR A 37 5.00 5.06 2.06
CA THR A 37 6.06 5.14 1.07
C THR A 37 6.34 6.61 0.79
N THR A 38 7.55 6.95 0.41
CA THR A 38 7.83 8.32 0.00
C THR A 38 7.60 8.48 -1.49
N ILE A 39 7.47 9.71 -1.94
CA ILE A 39 7.31 9.96 -3.37
C ILE A 39 8.53 9.46 -4.12
N ALA A 40 9.73 9.68 -3.58
CA ALA A 40 10.92 9.20 -4.25
C ALA A 40 10.91 7.68 -4.40
N GLN A 41 10.45 6.97 -3.37
CA GLN A 41 10.38 5.53 -3.48
C GLN A 41 9.30 5.09 -4.45
N ALA A 42 8.16 5.78 -4.44
CA ALA A 42 7.08 5.41 -5.34
C ALA A 42 7.52 5.52 -6.78
N LYS A 43 8.33 6.52 -7.10
CA LYS A 43 8.74 6.70 -8.48
C LYS A 43 9.60 5.56 -9.01
N SER A 44 10.17 4.76 -8.14
CA SER A 44 10.97 3.63 -8.57
C SER A 44 10.21 2.30 -8.46
N MET A 45 8.94 2.34 -8.07
CA MET A 45 8.18 1.10 -7.97
C MET A 45 7.59 0.72 -9.31
N TYR A 46 7.07 -0.49 -9.41
CA TYR A 46 6.50 -0.94 -10.65
C TYR A 46 5.14 -0.33 -10.90
N ASP A 47 4.79 -0.24 -12.16
CA ASP A 47 3.47 0.19 -12.56
C ASP A 47 2.41 -0.62 -11.83
N ASP A 48 1.30 0.00 -11.50
CA ASP A 48 0.18 -0.63 -10.78
C ASP A 48 0.48 -0.95 -9.31
N SER A 49 1.61 -0.55 -8.79
CA SER A 49 1.88 -0.78 -7.37
C SER A 49 0.94 0.06 -6.52
N ARG A 50 0.47 -0.52 -5.43
CA ARG A 50 -0.34 0.24 -4.50
C ARG A 50 0.58 0.97 -3.55
N VAL A 51 0.24 2.20 -3.25
CA VAL A 51 1.09 3.04 -2.42
C VAL A 51 0.26 3.80 -1.41
N ILE A 52 0.88 4.14 -0.29
CA ILE A 52 0.31 4.98 0.74
C ILE A 52 1.33 6.07 0.95
N LEU A 53 0.94 7.30 0.71
CA LEU A 53 1.84 8.44 0.85
C LEU A 53 1.27 9.47 1.81
N GLU A 54 2.12 10.21 2.46
CA GLU A 54 1.70 11.30 3.32
C GLU A 54 2.36 12.58 2.86
N GLY A 55 1.60 13.63 2.80
CA GLY A 55 2.14 14.91 2.36
C GLY A 55 1.03 15.93 2.16
N TYR A 56 1.25 16.83 1.21
CA TYR A 56 0.39 17.99 1.02
C TYR A 56 0.04 18.17 -0.44
N ILE A 57 -1.16 18.65 -0.71
CA ILE A 57 -1.53 19.07 -2.05
C ILE A 57 -1.06 20.50 -2.17
N VAL A 58 -0.16 20.76 -3.08
CA VAL A 58 0.44 22.09 -3.20
C VAL A 58 -0.02 22.86 -4.42
N ALA A 59 -0.66 22.22 -5.35
CA ALA A 59 -1.16 22.92 -6.54
C ALA A 59 -2.27 22.10 -7.18
N GLN A 60 -3.16 22.77 -7.87
CA GLN A 60 -4.18 22.10 -8.65
C GLN A 60 -3.82 22.27 -10.11
N ILE A 61 -3.84 21.18 -10.85
CA ILE A 61 -3.48 21.21 -12.26
C ILE A 61 -4.73 21.23 -13.11
N ASP A 62 -5.73 20.46 -12.73
CA ASP A 62 -6.94 20.36 -13.49
C ASP A 62 -8.05 20.02 -12.50
N ASP A 63 -9.24 19.78 -12.95
CA ASP A 63 -10.39 19.53 -12.06
C ASP A 63 -10.10 18.41 -11.08
N ASP A 64 -9.46 17.36 -11.51
CA ASP A 64 -9.19 16.22 -10.65
C ASP A 64 -7.71 15.90 -10.57
N GLU A 65 -6.85 16.75 -11.05
CA GLU A 65 -5.42 16.50 -11.00
C GLU A 65 -4.72 17.53 -10.15
N PHE A 66 -3.80 17.08 -9.33
CA PHE A 66 -3.13 17.94 -8.38
C PHE A 66 -1.66 17.57 -8.28
N THR A 67 -0.86 18.46 -7.74
CA THR A 67 0.52 18.16 -7.39
C THR A 67 0.58 17.87 -5.91
N PHE A 68 1.12 16.72 -5.57
CA PHE A 68 1.28 16.28 -4.20
C PHE A 68 2.76 16.32 -3.84
N GLN A 69 3.06 16.70 -2.62
CA GLN A 69 4.44 16.90 -2.21
C GLN A 69 4.73 16.29 -0.86
N ASP A 70 5.88 15.67 -0.72
CA ASP A 70 6.39 15.29 0.58
C ASP A 70 7.84 15.79 0.64
N SER A 71 8.59 15.39 1.66
CA SER A 71 9.95 15.89 1.80
C SER A 71 10.89 15.37 0.73
N THR A 72 10.50 14.37 -0.04
CA THR A 72 11.38 13.76 -1.03
C THR A 72 11.11 14.24 -2.44
N GLY A 73 10.01 14.93 -2.67
CA GLY A 73 9.72 15.44 -4.02
C GLY A 73 8.25 15.67 -4.23
N THR A 74 7.87 15.78 -5.49
CA THR A 74 6.47 15.98 -5.88
C THR A 74 6.06 14.92 -6.88
N ILE A 75 4.76 14.69 -6.98
CA ILE A 75 4.23 13.77 -7.95
C ILE A 75 2.82 14.23 -8.29
N ARG A 76 2.37 13.95 -9.51
CA ARG A 76 1.02 14.29 -9.89
C ARG A 76 0.09 13.23 -9.31
N ILE A 77 -1.04 13.65 -8.82
CA ILE A 77 -2.07 12.71 -8.37
C ILE A 77 -3.36 13.01 -9.11
N ASP A 78 -4.14 11.96 -9.34
CA ASP A 78 -5.41 12.06 -10.00
C ASP A 78 -6.42 11.60 -8.96
N MET A 79 -7.35 12.47 -8.57
CA MET A 79 -8.27 12.19 -7.48
C MET A 79 -9.59 11.70 -8.02
N GLU A 80 -9.96 10.48 -7.65
CA GLU A 80 -11.29 10.01 -8.01
C GLU A 80 -12.31 10.75 -7.16
N ASP A 81 -13.47 10.97 -7.71
CA ASP A 81 -14.46 11.80 -7.03
C ASP A 81 -14.75 11.32 -5.63
N HIS A 82 -14.91 10.04 -5.45
CA HIS A 82 -15.25 9.51 -4.14
C HIS A 82 -14.07 9.55 -3.18
N ALA A 83 -12.87 9.78 -3.67
CA ALA A 83 -11.71 9.79 -2.78
C ALA A 83 -11.79 10.92 -1.78
N TRP A 84 -12.46 12.02 -2.12
CA TRP A 84 -12.52 13.14 -1.20
C TRP A 84 -13.36 12.80 0.03
N ASN A 85 -14.34 11.93 -0.12
CA ASN A 85 -15.16 11.46 0.98
C ASN A 85 -15.64 12.59 1.89
N GLY A 86 -16.03 13.68 1.30
CA GLY A 86 -16.57 14.81 2.05
C GLY A 86 -15.54 15.69 2.74
N LEU A 87 -14.28 15.38 2.57
CA LEU A 87 -13.26 16.19 3.23
C LEU A 87 -12.97 17.46 2.45
N SER A 88 -12.68 18.52 3.18
CA SER A 88 -12.18 19.74 2.60
C SER A 88 -10.71 19.83 2.98
N VAL A 89 -9.85 19.94 2.01
CA VAL A 89 -8.42 19.92 2.24
C VAL A 89 -7.79 21.17 1.69
N THR A 90 -6.90 21.77 2.47
CA THR A 90 -6.16 22.95 2.01
C THR A 90 -4.70 22.56 1.91
N ARG A 91 -3.90 23.47 1.33
CA ARG A 91 -2.48 23.15 1.20
C ARG A 91 -1.78 23.06 2.53
N ASN A 92 -2.41 23.48 3.62
CA ASN A 92 -1.78 23.39 4.92
C ASN A 92 -2.14 22.11 5.65
N ASP A 93 -3.00 21.30 5.07
CA ASP A 93 -3.44 20.07 5.72
C ASP A 93 -2.58 18.91 5.28
N LYS A 94 -2.00 18.20 6.20
CA LYS A 94 -1.27 17.00 5.87
C LYS A 94 -2.26 15.88 5.67
N ILE A 95 -2.16 15.19 4.57
CA ILE A 95 -3.09 14.11 4.29
C ILE A 95 -2.33 12.84 3.94
N ARG A 96 -3.00 11.73 4.12
CA ARG A 96 -2.50 10.45 3.70
C ARG A 96 -3.34 10.03 2.51
N ILE A 97 -2.71 9.64 1.43
CA ILE A 97 -3.42 9.22 0.25
C ILE A 97 -3.15 7.74 0.01
N TYR A 98 -4.16 7.05 -0.48
CA TYR A 98 -4.07 5.65 -0.84
C TYR A 98 -4.35 5.57 -2.32
N GLY A 99 -3.45 5.00 -3.06
CA GLY A 99 -3.64 4.97 -4.49
C GLY A 99 -2.82 3.92 -5.19
N LYS A 100 -2.85 3.99 -6.51
CA LYS A 100 -2.16 3.05 -7.33
C LYS A 100 -1.27 3.82 -8.29
N LEU A 101 -0.06 3.39 -8.44
CA LEU A 101 0.91 4.05 -9.28
C LEU A 101 0.63 3.75 -10.75
N ASP A 102 0.60 4.80 -11.55
CA ASP A 102 0.39 4.67 -12.98
C ASP A 102 1.65 5.23 -13.63
N LYS A 103 2.48 4.36 -14.17
CA LYS A 103 3.74 4.77 -14.76
C LYS A 103 3.65 4.77 -16.27
N GLU A 104 4.08 5.88 -16.85
CA GLU A 104 4.18 5.95 -18.29
C GLU A 104 5.61 6.26 -18.62
N PHE A 105 5.94 6.38 -19.91
CA PHE A 105 7.31 6.47 -20.28
C PHE A 105 8.08 7.51 -19.50
N PHE A 106 7.59 8.69 -19.40
CA PHE A 106 8.36 9.75 -18.79
C PHE A 106 7.67 10.35 -17.59
N SER A 107 6.64 9.76 -17.08
CA SER A 107 5.92 10.35 -15.97
C SER A 107 5.31 9.29 -15.06
N SER A 108 5.05 9.66 -13.83
CA SER A 108 4.36 8.80 -12.89
C SER A 108 3.24 9.61 -12.28
N THR A 109 2.10 8.99 -12.12
CA THR A 109 0.93 9.60 -11.52
C THR A 109 0.39 8.60 -10.49
N ILE A 110 -0.23 9.08 -9.43
CA ILE A 110 -0.90 8.20 -8.49
C ILE A 110 -2.40 8.38 -8.69
N ASP A 111 -3.10 7.28 -8.94
CA ASP A 111 -4.56 7.32 -9.01
C ASP A 111 -5.05 7.12 -7.59
N VAL A 112 -5.60 8.16 -7.01
CA VAL A 112 -5.95 8.16 -5.59
C VAL A 112 -7.41 7.79 -5.42
N TYR A 113 -7.67 6.79 -4.59
CA TYR A 113 -9.03 6.34 -4.36
C TYR A 113 -9.48 6.57 -2.92
N GLN A 114 -8.61 7.06 -2.06
CA GLN A 114 -8.99 7.33 -0.68
C GLN A 114 -7.99 8.31 -0.05
N ILE A 115 -8.48 9.23 0.76
CA ILE A 115 -7.59 10.12 1.50
C ILE A 115 -8.09 10.21 2.92
N GLU A 116 -7.21 10.64 3.81
CA GLU A 116 -7.62 10.94 5.17
C GLU A 116 -6.69 11.99 5.73
N LEU A 117 -7.17 12.74 6.70
CA LEU A 117 -6.34 13.78 7.33
C LEU A 117 -5.40 13.13 8.32
N VAL A 118 -4.19 13.64 8.39
CA VAL A 118 -3.22 13.14 9.34
C VAL A 118 -3.20 14.12 10.50
N ARG A 119 -3.43 13.63 11.71
CA ARG A 119 -3.46 14.49 12.86
C ARG A 119 -2.27 14.35 13.76
#